data_2fb2fa3d65a88c60626b5edcedf918d4
#
_entry.id   2fb2fa3d65a88c60626b5edcedf918d4
#
_cell.length_a   1.000
_cell.length_b   1.000
_cell.length_c   1.000
_cell.angle_alpha   90.00
_cell.angle_beta   90.00
_cell.angle_gamma   90.00
#
_symmetry.space_group_name_H-M   'P 1'
#
loop_
_entity.id
_entity.type
_entity.pdbx_description
1 polymer ?
#
loop_
_entity_poly.entity_id
_entity_poly.type
_entity_poly.pdbx_seq_one_letter_code
_entity_poly.pdbx_strand_id
1 'polypeptide(L)'
;MGAYRYVVADVFTRTPLTGNQLAVFTDARGLDGETMQALALEIGFSETVFVLPPEQGGTARMRIFNPAAEMPFAGHPVLGTAFVLGAPLQRGVIELETGAGIVPVTLERDEHGALVFGRMSQPVPTVEAADEQVVLAALGVERSELPVELYDNGARHLVVTLASEAAVSALQPDLPAVDALQVTGLNAIAGSGGRWRSRMFWGHGEDAATGSAAGPIACHLARHGAIRWGEEIVLEQGVEMGRPSILHARADGEDSRISAVEVGGSTVVVARGEFRLPDAPL
;
A
#
# COMPACT_ATOMS: atom_id res chain seq x y z
N MET A 1 -11.51 22.99 23.27
CA MET A 1 -11.73 21.73 22.55
C MET A 1 -11.31 21.94 21.12
N GLY A 2 -10.21 21.27 20.72
CA GLY A 2 -9.77 21.25 19.33
C GLY A 2 -10.69 20.36 18.48
N ALA A 3 -11.02 20.80 17.27
CA ALA A 3 -11.81 20.04 16.31
C ALA A 3 -10.89 19.58 15.16
N TYR A 4 -10.73 18.28 14.99
CA TYR A 4 -9.85 17.68 14.00
C TYR A 4 -10.66 16.94 12.96
N ARG A 5 -10.71 17.51 11.75
CA ARG A 5 -11.48 16.94 10.64
C ARG A 5 -10.69 15.84 9.94
N TYR A 6 -11.38 14.78 9.58
CA TYR A 6 -10.83 13.70 8.80
C TYR A 6 -11.74 13.29 7.65
N VAL A 7 -11.12 12.65 6.68
CA VAL A 7 -11.77 12.07 5.50
C VAL A 7 -11.51 10.57 5.54
N VAL A 8 -12.52 9.76 5.25
CA VAL A 8 -12.34 8.34 4.99
C VAL A 8 -12.36 8.14 3.48
N ALA A 9 -11.33 7.49 2.98
CA ALA A 9 -11.18 7.11 1.59
C ALA A 9 -10.97 5.61 1.46
N ASP A 10 -11.50 5.03 0.39
CA ASP A 10 -11.19 3.68 -0.06
C ASP A 10 -10.18 3.79 -1.19
N VAL A 11 -9.00 3.18 -0.99
CA VAL A 11 -7.85 3.29 -1.89
C VAL A 11 -7.73 2.03 -2.75
N PHE A 12 -7.21 2.18 -3.97
CA PHE A 12 -7.14 1.15 -5.01
C PHE A 12 -8.52 0.66 -5.49
N THR A 13 -9.49 1.57 -5.50
CA THR A 13 -10.84 1.28 -6.01
C THR A 13 -11.54 2.53 -6.53
N ARG A 14 -12.54 2.32 -7.37
CA ARG A 14 -13.53 3.35 -7.76
C ARG A 14 -14.90 3.12 -7.12
N THR A 15 -15.08 1.98 -6.47
CA THR A 15 -16.36 1.57 -5.88
C THR A 15 -16.31 1.79 -4.36
N PRO A 16 -17.19 2.61 -3.78
CA PRO A 16 -17.27 2.76 -2.33
C PRO A 16 -17.43 1.42 -1.61
N LEU A 17 -16.82 1.33 -0.42
CA LEU A 17 -16.85 0.16 0.46
C LEU A 17 -16.09 -1.07 -0.07
N THR A 18 -15.21 -0.86 -1.03
CA THR A 18 -14.18 -1.82 -1.50
C THR A 18 -12.79 -1.19 -1.34
N GLY A 19 -11.72 -1.81 -1.85
CA GLY A 19 -10.38 -1.24 -1.70
C GLY A 19 -9.84 -1.26 -0.26
N ASN A 20 -8.74 -0.57 0.01
CA ASN A 20 -8.14 -0.44 1.34
C ASN A 20 -8.57 0.87 2.01
N GLN A 21 -9.03 0.78 3.25
CA GLN A 21 -9.56 1.91 4.01
C GLN A 21 -8.43 2.82 4.49
N LEU A 22 -8.67 4.12 4.43
CA LEU A 22 -7.74 5.12 4.91
C LEU A 22 -8.48 6.26 5.60
N ALA A 23 -8.06 6.62 6.81
CA ALA A 23 -8.47 7.87 7.44
C ALA A 23 -7.36 8.91 7.25
N VAL A 24 -7.73 10.10 6.76
CA VAL A 24 -6.80 11.22 6.53
C VAL A 24 -7.27 12.42 7.34
N PHE A 25 -6.54 12.77 8.40
CA PHE A 25 -6.69 14.04 9.09
C PHE A 25 -6.06 15.14 8.24
N THR A 26 -6.88 15.99 7.64
CA THR A 26 -6.43 16.95 6.62
C THR A 26 -5.70 18.17 7.17
N ASP A 27 -5.74 18.37 8.49
CA ASP A 27 -4.96 19.36 9.25
C ASP A 27 -4.74 18.84 10.67
N ALA A 28 -3.55 18.35 10.93
CA ALA A 28 -3.16 17.78 12.22
C ALA A 28 -2.28 18.71 13.05
N ARG A 29 -2.23 20.00 12.72
CA ARG A 29 -1.48 20.98 13.51
C ARG A 29 -1.97 21.00 14.96
N GLY A 30 -1.02 20.92 15.89
CA GLY A 30 -1.29 20.94 17.32
C GLY A 30 -1.52 19.54 17.92
N LEU A 31 -1.61 18.47 17.13
CA LEU A 31 -1.57 17.10 17.63
C LEU A 31 -0.13 16.67 17.88
N ASP A 32 0.14 16.09 19.04
CA ASP A 32 1.39 15.39 19.32
C ASP A 32 1.33 13.92 18.86
N GLY A 33 2.48 13.22 18.92
CA GLY A 33 2.58 11.85 18.43
C GLY A 33 1.74 10.85 19.23
N GLU A 34 1.58 11.06 20.54
CA GLU A 34 0.79 10.19 21.40
C GLU A 34 -0.70 10.30 21.04
N THR A 35 -1.20 11.50 20.86
CA THR A 35 -2.58 11.74 20.41
C THR A 35 -2.83 11.20 19.01
N MET A 36 -1.87 11.35 18.07
CA MET A 36 -1.99 10.74 16.73
C MET A 36 -2.07 9.22 16.81
N GLN A 37 -1.24 8.58 17.66
CA GLN A 37 -1.27 7.13 17.87
C GLN A 37 -2.60 6.68 18.49
N ALA A 38 -3.11 7.40 19.48
CA ALA A 38 -4.41 7.10 20.10
C ALA A 38 -5.57 7.22 19.10
N LEU A 39 -5.55 8.24 18.23
CA LEU A 39 -6.53 8.39 17.16
C LEU A 39 -6.45 7.27 16.11
N ALA A 40 -5.25 6.82 15.76
CA ALA A 40 -5.07 5.70 14.84
C ALA A 40 -5.62 4.39 15.42
N LEU A 41 -5.41 4.16 16.73
CA LEU A 41 -5.97 3.01 17.45
C LEU A 41 -7.50 3.10 17.53
N GLU A 42 -8.08 4.28 17.81
CA GLU A 42 -9.53 4.51 17.89
C GLU A 42 -10.22 4.28 16.55
N ILE A 43 -9.62 4.73 15.43
CA ILE A 43 -10.11 4.50 14.07
C ILE A 43 -10.04 3.02 13.71
N GLY A 44 -8.95 2.33 14.07
CA GLY A 44 -8.78 0.90 13.89
C GLY A 44 -8.64 0.43 12.44
N PHE A 45 -8.37 1.33 11.48
CA PHE A 45 -8.00 0.96 10.10
C PHE A 45 -6.54 0.48 10.06
N SER A 46 -6.17 -0.19 8.97
CA SER A 46 -4.78 -0.61 8.76
C SER A 46 -3.82 0.57 8.93
N GLU A 47 -4.17 1.74 8.37
CA GLU A 47 -3.43 2.99 8.59
C GLU A 47 -4.34 4.22 8.71
N THR A 48 -3.82 5.21 9.43
CA THR A 48 -4.36 6.56 9.59
C THR A 48 -3.26 7.57 9.30
N VAL A 49 -3.59 8.61 8.55
CA VAL A 49 -2.67 9.66 8.13
C VAL A 49 -3.00 10.99 8.79
N PHE A 50 -1.94 11.68 9.21
CA PHE A 50 -2.00 13.03 9.76
C PHE A 50 -1.21 13.99 8.87
N VAL A 51 -1.93 14.92 8.24
CA VAL A 51 -1.35 15.92 7.33
C VAL A 51 -0.88 17.15 8.13
N LEU A 52 0.34 17.55 7.87
CA LEU A 52 1.04 18.66 8.51
C LEU A 52 1.58 19.63 7.45
N PRO A 53 1.92 20.86 7.82
CA PRO A 53 2.66 21.77 6.93
C PRO A 53 3.96 21.15 6.42
N PRO A 54 4.36 21.41 5.16
CA PRO A 54 5.60 20.87 4.61
C PRO A 54 6.82 21.49 5.33
N GLU A 55 7.89 20.71 5.44
CA GLU A 55 9.17 21.14 6.06
C GLU A 55 10.35 21.05 5.07
N GLN A 56 10.21 20.29 3.98
CA GLN A 56 11.29 19.99 3.02
C GLN A 56 10.96 20.48 1.59
N GLY A 57 9.95 21.35 1.45
CA GLY A 57 9.57 21.94 0.17
C GLY A 57 8.54 21.14 -0.63
N GLY A 58 8.01 20.04 -0.08
CA GLY A 58 6.91 19.28 -0.64
C GLY A 58 5.57 20.03 -0.62
N THR A 59 4.52 19.37 -1.05
CA THR A 59 3.14 19.92 -0.99
C THR A 59 2.60 19.89 0.44
N ALA A 60 2.87 18.79 1.15
CA ALA A 60 2.48 18.59 2.54
C ALA A 60 3.40 17.55 3.17
N ARG A 61 3.57 17.62 4.49
CA ARG A 61 4.14 16.53 5.28
C ARG A 61 3.03 15.63 5.78
N MET A 62 3.28 14.32 5.81
CA MET A 62 2.36 13.35 6.37
C MET A 62 3.06 12.43 7.36
N ARG A 63 2.36 12.10 8.44
CA ARG A 63 2.73 11.03 9.36
C ARG A 63 1.73 9.90 9.22
N ILE A 64 2.22 8.67 9.20
CA ILE A 64 1.43 7.48 8.95
C ILE A 64 1.49 6.62 10.21
N PHE A 65 0.33 6.21 10.72
CA PHE A 65 0.22 5.36 11.90
C PHE A 65 -0.65 4.14 11.59
N ASN A 66 -0.19 2.96 11.93
CA ASN A 66 -1.07 1.82 12.15
C ASN A 66 -1.56 1.82 13.62
N PRO A 67 -2.47 0.92 14.03
CA PRO A 67 -2.93 0.88 15.41
C PRO A 67 -1.84 0.65 16.47
N ALA A 68 -0.66 0.14 16.08
CA ALA A 68 0.43 -0.20 17.01
C ALA A 68 1.59 0.80 17.02
N ALA A 69 1.91 1.43 15.87
CA ALA A 69 3.10 2.25 15.73
C ALA A 69 3.04 3.24 14.56
N GLU A 70 3.90 4.26 14.60
CA GLU A 70 4.18 5.12 13.45
C GLU A 70 5.04 4.40 12.42
N MET A 71 4.72 4.59 11.14
CA MET A 71 5.39 3.99 9.99
C MET A 71 6.08 5.05 9.14
N PRO A 72 7.31 4.81 8.66
CA PRO A 72 8.02 5.77 7.81
C PRO A 72 7.40 5.89 6.42
N PHE A 73 6.80 4.81 5.92
CA PHE A 73 6.18 4.74 4.59
C PHE A 73 5.13 3.64 4.53
N ALA A 74 4.04 3.91 3.79
CA ALA A 74 3.07 2.91 3.37
C ALA A 74 2.40 3.35 2.06
N GLY A 75 2.20 2.41 1.12
CA GLY A 75 1.82 2.73 -0.26
C GLY A 75 0.41 3.31 -0.41
N HIS A 76 -0.63 2.61 0.12
CA HIS A 76 -1.99 3.10 -0.02
C HIS A 76 -2.26 4.41 0.75
N PRO A 77 -1.64 4.69 1.93
CA PRO A 77 -1.76 5.98 2.60
C PRO A 77 -1.22 7.15 1.77
N VAL A 78 -0.09 6.96 1.08
CA VAL A 78 0.50 7.96 0.19
C VAL A 78 -0.44 8.27 -0.96
N LEU A 79 -0.92 7.24 -1.68
CA LEU A 79 -1.83 7.42 -2.82
C LEU A 79 -3.15 8.07 -2.39
N GLY A 80 -3.79 7.55 -1.34
CA GLY A 80 -5.06 8.08 -0.83
C GLY A 80 -4.96 9.52 -0.35
N THR A 81 -3.89 9.87 0.37
CA THR A 81 -3.64 11.25 0.83
C THR A 81 -3.46 12.19 -0.35
N ALA A 82 -2.73 11.77 -1.40
CA ALA A 82 -2.56 12.58 -2.61
C ALA A 82 -3.91 12.88 -3.29
N PHE A 83 -4.84 11.92 -3.35
CA PHE A 83 -6.19 12.16 -3.86
C PHE A 83 -6.98 13.14 -2.99
N VAL A 84 -6.94 12.96 -1.66
CA VAL A 84 -7.66 13.84 -0.72
C VAL A 84 -7.17 15.28 -0.81
N LEU A 85 -5.86 15.52 -0.93
CA LEU A 85 -5.26 16.84 -1.06
C LEU A 85 -5.33 17.38 -2.49
N GLY A 86 -5.15 16.52 -3.49
CA GLY A 86 -5.12 16.91 -4.89
C GLY A 86 -6.44 17.44 -5.42
N ALA A 87 -7.56 16.92 -4.92
CA ALA A 87 -8.89 17.34 -5.34
C ALA A 87 -9.12 18.86 -5.10
N PRO A 88 -8.96 19.39 -3.87
CA PRO A 88 -9.15 20.83 -3.63
C PRO A 88 -8.00 21.70 -4.17
N LEU A 89 -6.77 21.19 -4.20
CA LEU A 89 -5.61 21.98 -4.67
C LEU A 89 -5.52 22.11 -6.20
N GLN A 90 -6.28 21.32 -6.94
CA GLN A 90 -6.29 21.29 -8.41
C GLN A 90 -4.88 21.09 -9.03
N ARG A 91 -4.00 20.37 -8.32
CA ARG A 91 -2.63 20.05 -8.78
C ARG A 91 -2.60 18.73 -9.52
N GLY A 92 -1.74 18.62 -10.52
CA GLY A 92 -1.44 17.37 -11.24
C GLY A 92 -0.38 16.50 -10.55
N VAL A 93 0.41 17.10 -9.65
CA VAL A 93 1.41 16.41 -8.83
C VAL A 93 1.27 16.83 -7.38
N ILE A 94 1.27 15.88 -6.47
CA ILE A 94 1.33 16.09 -5.03
C ILE A 94 2.61 15.44 -4.51
N GLU A 95 3.47 16.25 -3.90
CA GLU A 95 4.73 15.80 -3.30
C GLU A 95 4.53 15.66 -1.80
N LEU A 96 4.48 14.43 -1.31
CA LEU A 96 4.25 14.10 0.10
C LEU A 96 5.56 13.84 0.81
N GLU A 97 5.85 14.63 1.85
CA GLU A 97 6.99 14.41 2.73
C GLU A 97 6.62 13.31 3.74
N THR A 98 7.28 12.17 3.63
CA THR A 98 7.11 10.98 4.49
C THR A 98 8.36 10.74 5.34
N GLY A 99 8.32 9.81 6.28
CA GLY A 99 9.50 9.38 7.02
C GLY A 99 10.60 8.74 6.16
N ALA A 100 10.26 8.27 4.94
CA ALA A 100 11.19 7.70 3.97
C ALA A 100 11.65 8.71 2.89
N GLY A 101 11.24 9.99 2.99
CA GLY A 101 11.57 11.05 2.04
C GLY A 101 10.34 11.58 1.30
N ILE A 102 10.59 12.38 0.27
CA ILE A 102 9.52 12.98 -0.55
C ILE A 102 9.07 11.98 -1.61
N VAL A 103 7.77 11.70 -1.62
CA VAL A 103 7.13 10.81 -2.59
C VAL A 103 6.23 11.63 -3.51
N PRO A 104 6.59 11.76 -4.80
CA PRO A 104 5.73 12.41 -5.77
C PRO A 104 4.61 11.45 -6.22
N VAL A 105 3.39 11.97 -6.26
CA VAL A 105 2.21 11.28 -6.79
C VAL A 105 1.65 12.12 -7.94
N THR A 106 1.68 11.58 -9.14
CA THR A 106 1.03 12.17 -10.31
C THR A 106 -0.44 11.82 -10.31
N LEU A 107 -1.32 12.80 -10.51
CA LEU A 107 -2.78 12.64 -10.50
C LEU A 107 -3.37 12.91 -11.87
N GLU A 108 -4.18 11.99 -12.36
CA GLU A 108 -4.90 12.08 -13.62
C GLU A 108 -6.34 12.50 -13.36
N ARG A 109 -6.88 13.33 -14.26
CA ARG A 109 -8.26 13.82 -14.21
C ARG A 109 -9.02 13.44 -15.46
N ASP A 110 -10.31 13.23 -15.33
CA ASP A 110 -11.20 13.10 -16.45
C ASP A 110 -11.54 14.47 -17.10
N GLU A 111 -12.35 14.43 -18.14
CA GLU A 111 -12.82 15.62 -18.87
C GLU A 111 -13.64 16.61 -18.00
N HIS A 112 -14.16 16.15 -16.87
CA HIS A 112 -14.90 16.96 -15.89
C HIS A 112 -14.03 17.48 -14.75
N GLY A 113 -12.72 17.16 -14.76
CA GLY A 113 -11.75 17.57 -13.75
C GLY A 113 -11.76 16.72 -12.47
N ALA A 114 -12.54 15.62 -12.43
CA ALA A 114 -12.52 14.68 -11.32
C ALA A 114 -11.25 13.83 -11.35
N LEU A 115 -10.65 13.58 -10.17
CA LEU A 115 -9.51 12.66 -10.05
C LEU A 115 -9.96 11.23 -10.33
N VAL A 116 -9.28 10.57 -11.25
CA VAL A 116 -9.64 9.21 -11.67
C VAL A 116 -8.53 8.19 -11.44
N PHE A 117 -7.27 8.64 -11.44
CA PHE A 117 -6.11 7.77 -11.26
C PHE A 117 -4.94 8.52 -10.64
N GLY A 118 -4.08 7.82 -9.92
CA GLY A 118 -2.83 8.35 -9.40
C GLY A 118 -1.71 7.35 -9.55
N ARG A 119 -0.47 7.85 -9.77
CA ARG A 119 0.76 7.05 -9.84
C ARG A 119 1.79 7.61 -8.88
N MET A 120 2.43 6.73 -8.12
CA MET A 120 3.55 7.07 -7.24
C MET A 120 4.79 6.28 -7.68
N SER A 121 5.94 6.93 -7.68
CA SER A 121 7.22 6.24 -7.75
C SER A 121 7.52 5.63 -6.40
N GLN A 122 8.05 4.40 -6.40
CA GLN A 122 8.49 3.72 -5.18
C GLN A 122 10.02 3.62 -5.14
N PRO A 123 10.62 3.49 -3.96
CA PRO A 123 12.03 3.13 -3.86
C PRO A 123 12.30 1.80 -4.61
N VAL A 124 13.41 1.77 -5.31
CA VAL A 124 13.85 0.53 -5.96
C VAL A 124 14.20 -0.49 -4.88
N PRO A 125 13.56 -1.67 -4.86
CA PRO A 125 13.80 -2.64 -3.81
C PRO A 125 15.18 -3.31 -3.93
N THR A 126 15.79 -3.62 -2.79
CA THR A 126 16.82 -4.66 -2.74
C THR A 126 16.16 -6.03 -2.82
N VAL A 127 16.92 -7.03 -3.29
CA VAL A 127 16.42 -8.39 -3.48
C VAL A 127 17.35 -9.37 -2.77
N GLU A 128 16.75 -10.23 -1.95
CA GLU A 128 17.46 -11.26 -1.20
C GLU A 128 16.79 -12.62 -1.42
N ALA A 129 17.59 -13.69 -1.42
CA ALA A 129 17.07 -15.05 -1.41
C ALA A 129 16.39 -15.33 -0.06
N ALA A 130 15.26 -16.03 -0.09
CA ALA A 130 14.55 -16.47 1.11
C ALA A 130 14.75 -17.96 1.37
N ASP A 131 14.51 -18.41 2.60
CA ASP A 131 14.38 -19.83 2.89
C ASP A 131 13.01 -20.32 2.38
N GLU A 132 13.02 -20.84 1.17
CA GLU A 132 11.82 -21.28 0.46
C GLU A 132 10.99 -22.28 1.29
N GLN A 133 11.64 -23.24 1.95
CA GLN A 133 10.92 -24.27 2.72
C GLN A 133 10.15 -23.67 3.89
N VAL A 134 10.75 -22.72 4.60
CA VAL A 134 10.13 -22.03 5.73
C VAL A 134 8.95 -21.17 5.25
N VAL A 135 9.14 -20.45 4.14
CA VAL A 135 8.11 -19.58 3.57
C VAL A 135 6.92 -20.38 3.05
N LEU A 136 7.15 -21.45 2.30
CA LEU A 136 6.10 -22.33 1.77
C LEU A 136 5.34 -23.02 2.88
N ALA A 137 6.02 -23.47 3.94
CA ALA A 137 5.38 -24.06 5.11
C ALA A 137 4.43 -23.07 5.82
N ALA A 138 4.86 -21.80 6.00
CA ALA A 138 4.04 -20.75 6.61
C ALA A 138 2.78 -20.46 5.78
N LEU A 139 2.87 -20.56 4.45
CA LEU A 139 1.75 -20.37 3.54
C LEU A 139 0.86 -21.61 3.41
N GLY A 140 1.36 -22.78 3.82
CA GLY A 140 0.63 -24.06 3.71
C GLY A 140 0.63 -24.65 2.29
N VAL A 141 1.70 -24.39 1.51
CA VAL A 141 1.84 -24.85 0.11
C VAL A 141 3.12 -25.65 -0.07
N GLU A 142 3.15 -26.51 -1.11
CA GLU A 142 4.27 -27.43 -1.34
C GLU A 142 5.37 -26.83 -2.24
N ARG A 143 5.00 -25.88 -3.12
CA ARG A 143 5.93 -25.30 -4.10
C ARG A 143 5.51 -23.90 -4.54
N SER A 144 6.46 -23.15 -5.05
CA SER A 144 6.30 -21.93 -5.83
C SER A 144 6.65 -22.17 -7.30
N GLU A 145 5.96 -21.54 -8.23
CA GLU A 145 6.25 -21.63 -9.68
C GLU A 145 7.48 -20.78 -10.09
N LEU A 146 7.84 -19.77 -9.27
CA LEU A 146 9.04 -18.95 -9.41
C LEU A 146 9.85 -19.01 -8.10
N PRO A 147 11.16 -18.70 -8.11
CA PRO A 147 11.96 -18.65 -6.89
C PRO A 147 11.33 -17.77 -5.81
N VAL A 148 11.36 -18.18 -4.56
CA VAL A 148 10.87 -17.34 -3.45
C VAL A 148 11.94 -16.32 -3.08
N GLU A 149 11.62 -15.03 -3.18
CA GLU A 149 12.54 -13.93 -2.91
C GLU A 149 11.93 -12.91 -1.97
N LEU A 150 12.79 -12.25 -1.20
CA LEU A 150 12.48 -11.11 -0.36
C LEU A 150 12.84 -9.82 -1.09
N TYR A 151 11.90 -8.90 -1.15
CA TYR A 151 12.05 -7.54 -1.69
C TYR A 151 11.92 -6.52 -0.57
N ASP A 152 12.88 -5.60 -0.47
CA ASP A 152 12.87 -4.53 0.52
C ASP A 152 12.95 -3.17 -0.16
N ASN A 153 11.83 -2.43 -0.16
CA ASN A 153 11.69 -1.04 -0.63
C ASN A 153 11.42 -0.06 0.53
N GLY A 154 11.83 -0.43 1.75
CA GLY A 154 11.46 0.18 3.01
C GLY A 154 10.32 -0.58 3.71
N ALA A 155 9.72 -1.56 3.01
CA ALA A 155 8.83 -2.57 3.54
C ALA A 155 9.27 -3.93 2.97
N ARG A 156 9.40 -4.92 3.83
CA ARG A 156 9.97 -6.25 3.48
C ARG A 156 8.86 -7.20 3.03
N HIS A 157 8.85 -7.55 1.75
CA HIS A 157 7.84 -8.39 1.13
C HIS A 157 8.42 -9.68 0.56
N LEU A 158 7.94 -10.83 1.04
CA LEU A 158 8.16 -12.12 0.40
C LEU A 158 7.14 -12.33 -0.71
N VAL A 159 7.57 -12.92 -1.82
CA VAL A 159 6.70 -13.22 -2.97
C VAL A 159 6.76 -14.71 -3.29
N VAL A 160 5.57 -15.33 -3.33
CA VAL A 160 5.35 -16.75 -3.69
C VAL A 160 4.39 -16.78 -4.88
N THR A 161 4.80 -17.42 -5.97
CA THR A 161 3.97 -17.56 -7.18
C THR A 161 3.32 -18.93 -7.21
N LEU A 162 1.99 -18.98 -7.26
CA LEU A 162 1.22 -20.21 -7.29
C LEU A 162 0.72 -20.55 -8.71
N ALA A 163 0.36 -21.80 -8.92
CA ALA A 163 -0.02 -22.32 -10.23
C ALA A 163 -1.36 -21.76 -10.76
N SER A 164 -2.23 -21.22 -9.89
CA SER A 164 -3.55 -20.71 -10.31
C SER A 164 -4.13 -19.71 -9.31
N GLU A 165 -5.04 -18.85 -9.77
CA GLU A 165 -5.81 -17.96 -8.92
C GLU A 165 -6.67 -18.74 -7.91
N ALA A 166 -7.17 -19.91 -8.28
CA ALA A 166 -7.91 -20.80 -7.35
C ALA A 166 -7.01 -21.26 -6.20
N ALA A 167 -5.71 -21.52 -6.44
CA ALA A 167 -4.77 -21.86 -5.39
C ALA A 167 -4.53 -20.68 -4.45
N VAL A 168 -4.44 -19.45 -4.98
CA VAL A 168 -4.34 -18.22 -4.17
C VAL A 168 -5.59 -18.07 -3.30
N SER A 169 -6.79 -18.20 -3.89
CA SER A 169 -8.05 -18.03 -3.16
C SER A 169 -8.26 -19.08 -2.06
N ALA A 170 -7.74 -20.29 -2.25
CA ALA A 170 -7.90 -21.39 -1.29
C ALA A 170 -6.95 -21.33 -0.08
N LEU A 171 -5.99 -20.40 -0.06
CA LEU A 171 -4.97 -20.31 0.99
C LEU A 171 -5.58 -20.16 2.39
N GLN A 172 -4.98 -20.89 3.34
CA GLN A 172 -5.26 -20.83 4.78
C GLN A 172 -3.90 -20.81 5.51
N PRO A 173 -3.18 -19.65 5.51
CA PRO A 173 -1.84 -19.59 6.05
C PRO A 173 -1.80 -19.78 7.58
N ASP A 174 -0.69 -20.27 8.09
CA ASP A 174 -0.38 -20.28 9.51
C ASP A 174 0.13 -18.88 9.91
N LEU A 175 -0.77 -18.01 10.40
CA LEU A 175 -0.43 -16.62 10.75
C LEU A 175 0.70 -16.52 11.80
N PRO A 176 0.76 -17.33 12.86
CA PRO A 176 1.92 -17.39 13.74
C PRO A 176 3.23 -17.71 13.01
N ALA A 177 3.23 -18.62 12.04
CA ALA A 177 4.40 -18.91 11.23
C ALA A 177 4.76 -17.76 10.27
N VAL A 178 3.76 -17.04 9.73
CA VAL A 178 3.96 -15.81 8.94
C VAL A 178 4.61 -14.72 9.80
N ASP A 179 4.17 -14.52 11.04
CA ASP A 179 4.76 -13.55 11.98
C ASP A 179 6.22 -13.86 12.29
N ALA A 180 6.53 -15.15 12.43
CA ALA A 180 7.91 -15.60 12.69
C ALA A 180 8.89 -15.30 11.54
N LEU A 181 8.41 -15.02 10.31
CA LEU A 181 9.25 -14.62 9.18
C LEU A 181 9.82 -13.19 9.34
N GLN A 182 9.28 -12.40 10.26
CA GLN A 182 9.71 -11.02 10.54
C GLN A 182 9.76 -10.14 9.28
N VAL A 183 8.72 -10.23 8.45
CA VAL A 183 8.52 -9.44 7.22
C VAL A 183 7.28 -8.56 7.34
N THR A 184 7.19 -7.53 6.51
CA THR A 184 5.98 -6.70 6.42
C THR A 184 4.81 -7.51 5.85
N GLY A 185 5.08 -8.38 4.87
CA GLY A 185 4.05 -9.22 4.31
C GLY A 185 4.56 -10.39 3.48
N LEU A 186 3.82 -11.49 3.53
CA LEU A 186 3.96 -12.67 2.69
C LEU A 186 2.89 -12.60 1.59
N ASN A 187 3.33 -12.42 0.36
CA ASN A 187 2.46 -12.23 -0.80
C ASN A 187 2.38 -13.52 -1.61
N ALA A 188 1.17 -14.03 -1.80
CA ALA A 188 0.89 -15.13 -2.72
C ALA A 188 0.22 -14.58 -3.97
N ILE A 189 0.77 -14.91 -5.14
CA ILE A 189 0.27 -14.42 -6.43
C ILE A 189 0.04 -15.56 -7.42
N ALA A 190 -0.89 -15.37 -8.33
CA ALA A 190 -1.05 -16.21 -9.52
C ALA A 190 -1.70 -15.41 -10.64
N GLY A 191 -1.38 -15.74 -11.89
CA GLY A 191 -1.93 -15.06 -13.05
C GLY A 191 -1.07 -15.27 -14.29
N SER A 192 -1.30 -14.46 -15.31
CA SER A 192 -0.48 -14.47 -16.53
C SER A 192 -0.60 -13.15 -17.28
N GLY A 193 0.43 -12.81 -18.04
CA GLY A 193 0.48 -11.54 -18.77
C GLY A 193 0.26 -10.36 -17.84
N GLY A 194 -0.62 -9.45 -18.23
CA GLY A 194 -0.89 -8.22 -17.46
C GLY A 194 -1.88 -8.36 -16.31
N ARG A 195 -2.39 -9.56 -15.94
CA ARG A 195 -3.42 -9.71 -14.88
C ARG A 195 -3.02 -10.79 -13.87
N TRP A 196 -3.05 -10.42 -12.60
CA TRP A 196 -2.62 -11.25 -11.49
C TRP A 196 -3.56 -11.12 -10.31
N ARG A 197 -3.87 -12.25 -9.67
CA ARG A 197 -4.50 -12.31 -8.34
C ARG A 197 -3.41 -12.21 -7.29
N SER A 198 -3.66 -11.48 -6.21
CA SER A 198 -2.76 -11.38 -5.07
C SER A 198 -3.52 -11.51 -3.75
N ARG A 199 -2.91 -12.14 -2.76
CA ARG A 199 -3.27 -12.05 -1.35
C ARG A 199 -2.01 -11.75 -0.54
N MET A 200 -2.12 -10.85 0.43
CA MET A 200 -1.01 -10.51 1.32
C MET A 200 -1.37 -10.80 2.76
N PHE A 201 -0.51 -11.57 3.41
CA PHE A 201 -0.66 -11.99 4.80
C PHE A 201 0.42 -11.41 5.68
N TRP A 202 0.08 -11.06 6.90
CA TRP A 202 0.97 -10.62 7.96
C TRP A 202 0.59 -11.31 9.27
N GLY A 203 1.38 -11.14 10.34
CA GLY A 203 1.23 -11.93 11.57
C GLY A 203 -0.15 -11.90 12.24
N HIS A 204 -1.01 -10.95 11.89
CA HIS A 204 -2.33 -10.80 12.51
C HIS A 204 -3.49 -10.89 11.52
N GLY A 205 -3.24 -11.14 10.23
CA GLY A 205 -4.32 -11.24 9.26
C GLY A 205 -3.90 -11.09 7.80
N GLU A 206 -4.82 -10.55 7.02
CA GLU A 206 -4.69 -10.28 5.60
C GLU A 206 -4.94 -8.79 5.33
N ASP A 207 -4.27 -8.23 4.33
CA ASP A 207 -4.47 -6.84 3.91
C ASP A 207 -5.26 -6.76 2.60
N ALA A 208 -6.17 -5.80 2.51
CA ALA A 208 -7.07 -5.66 1.37
C ALA A 208 -6.40 -5.11 0.11
N ALA A 209 -5.37 -4.27 0.23
CA ALA A 209 -4.58 -3.77 -0.89
C ALA A 209 -3.23 -3.24 -0.43
N THR A 210 -2.17 -3.93 -0.82
CA THR A 210 -0.81 -3.66 -0.35
C THR A 210 -0.01 -2.92 -1.43
N GLY A 211 -0.13 -1.60 -1.44
CA GLY A 211 0.58 -0.78 -2.41
C GLY A 211 2.10 -0.93 -2.35
N SER A 212 2.69 -1.15 -1.16
CA SER A 212 4.14 -1.37 -1.01
C SER A 212 4.62 -2.70 -1.58
N ALA A 213 3.74 -3.71 -1.70
CA ALA A 213 4.06 -5.00 -2.31
C ALA A 213 3.87 -5.02 -3.83
N ALA A 214 2.99 -4.16 -4.37
CA ALA A 214 2.65 -4.19 -5.79
C ALA A 214 3.87 -3.95 -6.70
N GLY A 215 4.73 -2.99 -6.34
CA GLY A 215 5.99 -2.73 -7.04
C GLY A 215 6.96 -3.92 -6.98
N PRO A 216 7.32 -4.45 -5.80
CA PRO A 216 8.04 -5.70 -5.61
C PRO A 216 7.50 -6.87 -6.44
N ILE A 217 6.19 -7.07 -6.50
CA ILE A 217 5.57 -8.12 -7.33
C ILE A 217 5.87 -7.91 -8.82
N ALA A 218 5.73 -6.67 -9.33
CA ALA A 218 6.08 -6.37 -10.72
C ALA A 218 7.58 -6.62 -11.00
N CYS A 219 8.47 -6.26 -10.05
CA CYS A 219 9.89 -6.55 -10.15
C CYS A 219 10.15 -8.06 -10.19
N HIS A 220 9.53 -8.82 -9.32
CA HIS A 220 9.65 -10.27 -9.25
C HIS A 220 9.26 -10.93 -10.57
N LEU A 221 8.11 -10.58 -11.10
CA LEU A 221 7.59 -11.14 -12.35
C LEU A 221 8.48 -10.80 -13.55
N ALA A 222 8.99 -9.56 -13.64
CA ALA A 222 9.87 -9.13 -14.71
C ALA A 222 11.25 -9.80 -14.63
N ARG A 223 11.85 -9.88 -13.43
CA ARG A 223 13.14 -10.54 -13.20
C ARG A 223 13.14 -12.01 -13.58
N HIS A 224 12.01 -12.68 -13.40
CA HIS A 224 11.87 -14.11 -13.72
C HIS A 224 11.20 -14.36 -15.09
N GLY A 225 11.01 -13.31 -15.91
CA GLY A 225 10.55 -13.43 -17.29
C GLY A 225 9.07 -13.80 -17.43
N ALA A 226 8.27 -13.71 -16.36
CA ALA A 226 6.83 -13.90 -16.42
C ALA A 226 6.11 -12.73 -17.13
N ILE A 227 6.71 -11.54 -17.08
CA ILE A 227 6.36 -10.34 -17.84
C ILE A 227 7.62 -9.68 -18.40
N ARG A 228 7.48 -8.72 -19.31
CA ARG A 228 8.61 -7.92 -19.77
C ARG A 228 8.86 -6.73 -18.86
N TRP A 229 10.11 -6.29 -18.77
CA TRP A 229 10.42 -4.99 -18.17
C TRP A 229 9.64 -3.88 -18.86
N GLY A 230 9.09 -2.94 -18.07
CA GLY A 230 8.25 -1.86 -18.56
C GLY A 230 6.78 -2.25 -18.82
N GLU A 231 6.43 -3.52 -18.72
CA GLU A 231 5.04 -3.96 -18.84
C GLU A 231 4.25 -3.65 -17.55
N GLU A 232 3.10 -2.99 -17.71
CA GLU A 232 2.20 -2.75 -16.58
C GLU A 232 1.39 -4.01 -16.27
N ILE A 233 1.31 -4.36 -15.00
CA ILE A 233 0.43 -5.40 -14.49
C ILE A 233 -0.71 -4.80 -13.68
N VAL A 234 -1.82 -5.52 -13.65
CA VAL A 234 -2.97 -5.25 -12.79
C VAL A 234 -3.06 -6.37 -11.76
N LEU A 235 -2.94 -6.00 -10.48
CA LEU A 235 -3.14 -6.90 -9.36
C LEU A 235 -4.55 -6.73 -8.82
N GLU A 236 -5.28 -7.84 -8.71
CA GLU A 236 -6.54 -7.90 -7.98
C GLU A 236 -6.29 -8.52 -6.60
N GLN A 237 -6.54 -7.76 -5.53
CA GLN A 237 -6.30 -8.16 -4.13
C GLN A 237 -7.56 -7.92 -3.29
N GLY A 238 -7.66 -8.55 -2.12
CA GLY A 238 -8.72 -8.29 -1.12
C GLY A 238 -10.09 -8.87 -1.46
N VAL A 239 -10.20 -9.70 -2.50
CA VAL A 239 -11.48 -10.30 -2.93
C VAL A 239 -12.02 -11.22 -1.85
N GLU A 240 -11.17 -12.03 -1.24
CA GLU A 240 -11.51 -12.97 -0.18
C GLU A 240 -11.94 -12.26 1.11
N MET A 241 -11.53 -11.00 1.27
CA MET A 241 -11.94 -10.12 2.37
C MET A 241 -13.26 -9.36 2.08
N GLY A 242 -13.84 -9.54 0.88
CA GLY A 242 -15.00 -8.74 0.42
C GLY A 242 -14.66 -7.27 0.11
N ARG A 243 -13.38 -6.96 -0.06
CA ARG A 243 -12.87 -5.61 -0.38
C ARG A 243 -12.00 -5.63 -1.64
N PRO A 244 -12.58 -6.00 -2.81
CA PRO A 244 -11.81 -6.09 -4.04
C PRO A 244 -11.10 -4.76 -4.35
N SER A 245 -9.81 -4.88 -4.66
CA SER A 245 -8.89 -3.79 -4.90
C SER A 245 -8.15 -4.01 -6.20
N ILE A 246 -7.90 -2.93 -6.95
CA ILE A 246 -7.21 -2.95 -8.23
C ILE A 246 -5.96 -2.08 -8.13
N LEU A 247 -4.80 -2.71 -8.14
CA LEU A 247 -3.51 -2.04 -8.12
C LEU A 247 -2.85 -2.18 -9.49
N HIS A 248 -2.29 -1.10 -9.99
CA HIS A 248 -1.46 -1.10 -11.18
C HIS A 248 0.00 -1.00 -10.76
N ALA A 249 0.86 -1.82 -11.33
CA ALA A 249 2.28 -1.76 -11.02
C ALA A 249 3.12 -1.96 -12.28
N ARG A 250 4.25 -1.26 -12.35
CA ARG A 250 5.25 -1.37 -13.41
C ARG A 250 6.64 -1.31 -12.80
N ALA A 251 7.51 -2.16 -13.32
CA ALA A 251 8.93 -2.14 -13.00
C ALA A 251 9.73 -1.98 -14.29
N ASP A 252 10.66 -1.02 -14.32
CA ASP A 252 11.63 -0.86 -15.39
C ASP A 252 12.98 -1.45 -14.96
N GLY A 253 13.70 -2.02 -15.90
CA GLY A 253 14.99 -2.67 -15.62
C GLY A 253 15.57 -3.34 -16.84
N GLU A 254 16.68 -4.04 -16.62
CA GLU A 254 17.34 -4.84 -17.63
C GLU A 254 18.02 -6.03 -16.92
N ASP A 255 17.90 -7.22 -17.47
CA ASP A 255 18.37 -8.48 -16.86
C ASP A 255 17.81 -8.64 -15.43
N SER A 256 18.70 -8.64 -14.44
CA SER A 256 18.32 -8.73 -13.02
C SER A 256 18.26 -7.37 -12.29
N ARG A 257 18.61 -6.26 -12.99
CA ARG A 257 18.72 -4.93 -12.38
C ARG A 257 17.42 -4.15 -12.51
N ILE A 258 16.86 -3.78 -11.39
CA ILE A 258 15.70 -2.90 -11.31
C ILE A 258 16.19 -1.44 -11.39
N SER A 259 15.55 -0.59 -12.19
CA SER A 259 15.91 0.82 -12.36
C SER A 259 14.84 1.79 -11.89
N ALA A 260 13.55 1.42 -12.02
CA ALA A 260 12.42 2.23 -11.53
C ALA A 260 11.23 1.34 -11.20
N VAL A 261 10.39 1.83 -10.30
CA VAL A 261 9.16 1.14 -9.87
C VAL A 261 8.05 2.18 -9.73
N GLU A 262 6.92 1.91 -10.33
CA GLU A 262 5.71 2.72 -10.21
C GLU A 262 4.52 1.87 -9.76
N VAL A 263 3.71 2.45 -8.88
CA VAL A 263 2.44 1.86 -8.44
C VAL A 263 1.33 2.89 -8.56
N GLY A 264 0.19 2.48 -9.07
CA GLY A 264 -0.95 3.36 -9.28
C GLY A 264 -2.29 2.72 -8.97
N GLY A 265 -3.30 3.56 -8.91
CA GLY A 265 -4.68 3.15 -8.69
C GLY A 265 -5.62 4.33 -8.52
N SER A 266 -6.87 4.02 -8.29
CA SER A 266 -7.93 5.00 -8.01
C SER A 266 -8.19 5.10 -6.50
N THR A 267 -8.84 6.18 -6.09
CA THR A 267 -9.28 6.39 -4.70
C THR A 267 -10.64 7.06 -4.72
N VAL A 268 -11.55 6.62 -3.85
CA VAL A 268 -12.86 7.23 -3.66
C VAL A 268 -13.06 7.67 -2.21
N VAL A 269 -13.50 8.92 -2.01
CA VAL A 269 -13.86 9.43 -0.68
C VAL A 269 -15.25 8.91 -0.32
N VAL A 270 -15.37 8.27 0.86
CA VAL A 270 -16.61 7.63 1.30
C VAL A 270 -17.24 8.28 2.53
N ALA A 271 -16.46 8.97 3.38
CA ALA A 271 -17.00 9.66 4.55
C ALA A 271 -16.16 10.87 4.96
N ARG A 272 -16.73 11.70 5.80
CA ARG A 272 -16.06 12.81 6.50
C ARG A 272 -16.55 12.85 7.93
N GLY A 273 -15.64 13.19 8.85
CA GLY A 273 -15.96 13.29 10.26
C GLY A 273 -15.08 14.31 10.97
N GLU A 274 -15.29 14.42 12.27
CA GLU A 274 -14.59 15.34 13.16
C GLU A 274 -14.40 14.68 14.52
N PHE A 275 -13.16 14.65 15.01
CA PHE A 275 -12.87 14.35 16.41
C PHE A 275 -12.80 15.64 17.22
N ARG A 276 -13.37 15.63 18.43
CA ARG A 276 -13.34 16.74 19.38
C ARG A 276 -12.51 16.33 20.57
N LEU A 277 -11.31 16.88 20.67
CA LEU A 277 -10.37 16.55 21.74
C LEU A 277 -10.26 17.72 22.75
N PRO A 278 -9.95 17.43 24.03
CA PRO A 278 -9.60 18.47 25.00
C PRO A 278 -8.43 19.32 24.50
N ASP A 279 -8.30 20.56 24.98
CA ASP A 279 -7.16 21.44 24.65
C ASP A 279 -5.88 21.06 25.45
N ALA A 280 -5.95 20.08 26.33
CA ALA A 280 -4.81 19.50 27.04
C ALA A 280 -4.43 18.14 26.43
N PRO A 281 -3.14 17.73 26.52
CA PRO A 281 -2.74 16.37 26.10
C PRO A 281 -3.57 15.30 26.83
N LEU A 282 -3.84 14.21 26.12
CA LEU A 282 -4.55 13.04 26.67
C LEU A 282 -3.71 12.36 27.77
#